data_c45e89346e8b680fad9c753529ff71e6
#
_entry.id   c45e89346e8b680fad9c753529ff71e6
#
_cell.length_a   1.000
_cell.length_b   1.000
_cell.length_c   1.000
_cell.angle_alpha   90.00
_cell.angle_beta   90.00
_cell.angle_gamma   90.00
#
_symmetry.space_group_name_H-M   'P 1'
#
loop_
_entity.id
_entity.type
_entity.pdbx_description
1 polymer ?
#
loop_
_entity_poly.entity_id
_entity_poly.type
_entity_poly.pdbx_seq_one_letter_code
_entity_poly.pdbx_strand_id
1 'polypeptide(L)'
;GDRTTFKYAKFDENVSFANTVFEEDAIFKYTEFRNGVSFNQADFSHNLDIKYTTVKGEFDISNMTVSNYIDSKYTKINGKDFNKHLLDSKN
;
A
#
# COMPACT_ATOMS: atom_id res chain seq x y z
N GLY A 1 10.34 3.84 -17.84
CA GLY A 1 9.85 2.68 -17.18
C GLY A 1 8.35 2.53 -17.22
N ASP A 2 7.93 1.35 -16.98
CA ASP A 2 6.52 1.03 -16.98
C ASP A 2 5.97 1.07 -15.55
N ARG A 3 4.68 1.34 -15.44
CA ARG A 3 4.04 1.33 -14.15
C ARG A 3 3.99 -0.09 -13.59
N THR A 4 3.99 -0.19 -12.27
CA THR A 4 3.84 -1.46 -11.58
C THR A 4 2.37 -1.67 -11.26
N THR A 5 1.80 -2.79 -11.70
CA THR A 5 0.37 -3.05 -11.54
C THR A 5 0.13 -4.41 -10.90
N PHE A 6 -0.64 -4.42 -9.81
CA PHE A 6 -1.05 -5.63 -9.09
C PHE A 6 -2.57 -5.68 -8.93
N LYS A 7 -3.31 -5.34 -9.97
CA LYS A 7 -4.78 -5.33 -9.91
C LYS A 7 -5.31 -6.74 -9.67
N TYR A 8 -6.27 -6.84 -8.76
CA TYR A 8 -6.96 -8.10 -8.47
C TYR A 8 -6.03 -9.21 -7.95
N ALA A 9 -4.85 -8.83 -7.47
CA ALA A 9 -3.92 -9.81 -6.92
C ALA A 9 -4.34 -10.20 -5.51
N LYS A 10 -4.02 -11.42 -5.12
CA LYS A 10 -4.29 -11.91 -3.77
C LYS A 10 -3.01 -12.52 -3.21
N PHE A 11 -2.61 -12.01 -2.07
CA PHE A 11 -1.40 -12.47 -1.40
C PHE A 11 -1.80 -13.16 -0.11
N ASP A 12 -1.65 -14.48 -0.06
CA ASP A 12 -2.05 -15.27 1.11
C ASP A 12 -1.01 -15.23 2.22
N GLU A 13 0.25 -15.02 1.87
CA GLU A 13 1.33 -14.95 2.84
C GLU A 13 1.73 -13.50 3.09
N ASN A 14 2.56 -13.28 4.12
CA ASN A 14 3.12 -11.97 4.37
C ASN A 14 3.97 -11.52 3.18
N VAL A 15 3.81 -10.27 2.78
CA VAL A 15 4.51 -9.71 1.63
C VAL A 15 5.31 -8.50 2.08
N SER A 16 6.51 -8.36 1.55
CA SER A 16 7.33 -7.20 1.86
C SER A 16 7.78 -6.49 0.59
N PHE A 17 7.52 -5.19 0.56
CA PHE A 17 8.08 -4.28 -0.44
C PHE A 17 8.99 -3.27 0.26
N ALA A 18 9.59 -3.68 1.39
CA ALA A 18 10.45 -2.81 2.15
C ALA A 18 11.68 -2.39 1.33
N ASN A 19 12.06 -1.12 1.45
CA ASN A 19 13.21 -0.55 0.77
C ASN A 19 13.14 -0.62 -0.76
N THR A 20 11.93 -0.73 -1.30
CA THR A 20 11.71 -0.82 -2.75
C THR A 20 11.45 0.57 -3.31
N VAL A 21 12.00 0.85 -4.50
CA VAL A 21 11.73 2.09 -5.21
C VAL A 21 10.82 1.80 -6.39
N PHE A 22 9.68 2.48 -6.43
CA PHE A 22 8.73 2.39 -7.54
C PHE A 22 8.89 3.66 -8.36
N GLU A 23 9.57 3.58 -9.49
CA GLU A 23 9.94 4.74 -10.27
C GLU A 23 8.79 5.35 -11.06
N GLU A 24 7.75 4.56 -11.33
CA GLU A 24 6.55 5.00 -12.02
C GLU A 24 5.34 4.79 -11.12
N ASP A 25 4.14 4.94 -11.65
CA ASP A 25 2.93 4.72 -10.87
C ASP A 25 2.87 3.29 -10.36
N ALA A 26 2.48 3.14 -9.10
CA ALA A 26 2.25 1.82 -8.51
C ALA A 26 0.75 1.66 -8.28
N ILE A 27 0.17 0.60 -8.85
CA ILE A 27 -1.27 0.39 -8.81
C ILE A 27 -1.59 -0.95 -8.16
N PHE A 28 -2.30 -0.89 -7.02
CA PHE A 28 -2.70 -2.08 -6.25
C PHE A 28 -4.23 -2.13 -6.12
N LYS A 29 -4.96 -1.77 -7.15
CA LYS A 29 -6.42 -1.75 -7.13
C LYS A 29 -6.98 -3.15 -6.91
N TYR A 30 -7.98 -3.26 -6.04
CA TYR A 30 -8.67 -4.53 -5.78
C TYR A 30 -7.74 -5.65 -5.35
N THR A 31 -6.65 -5.28 -4.70
CA THR A 31 -5.66 -6.25 -4.22
C THR A 31 -6.00 -6.64 -2.78
N GLU A 32 -5.78 -7.89 -2.42
CA GLU A 32 -5.96 -8.36 -1.06
C GLU A 32 -4.64 -8.84 -0.50
N PHE A 33 -4.27 -8.28 0.64
CA PHE A 33 -3.12 -8.75 1.41
C PHE A 33 -3.69 -9.47 2.63
N ARG A 34 -3.68 -10.79 2.62
CA ARG A 34 -4.38 -11.58 3.63
C ARG A 34 -3.58 -11.84 4.88
N ASN A 35 -2.28 -11.59 4.85
CA ASN A 35 -1.41 -11.88 5.98
C ASN A 35 -0.35 -10.80 6.19
N GLY A 36 -0.75 -9.54 6.00
CA GLY A 36 0.11 -8.40 6.22
C GLY A 36 0.96 -8.03 5.02
N VAL A 37 1.40 -6.77 5.00
CA VAL A 37 2.28 -6.25 3.95
C VAL A 37 3.12 -5.14 4.55
N SER A 38 4.37 -5.07 4.14
CA SER A 38 5.28 -4.01 4.57
C SER A 38 5.70 -3.15 3.39
N PHE A 39 5.58 -1.84 3.56
CA PHE A 39 6.14 -0.84 2.66
C PHE A 39 7.16 0.00 3.43
N ASN A 40 7.82 -0.60 4.41
CA ASN A 40 8.80 0.11 5.24
C ASN A 40 9.89 0.69 4.36
N GLN A 41 10.08 2.01 4.43
CA GLN A 41 11.08 2.74 3.65
C GLN A 41 10.91 2.58 2.12
N ALA A 42 9.71 2.23 1.67
CA ALA A 42 9.43 2.19 0.25
C ALA A 42 9.32 3.61 -0.30
N ASP A 43 9.77 3.80 -1.52
CA ASP A 43 9.75 5.11 -2.16
C ASP A 43 8.93 5.03 -3.44
N PHE A 44 7.82 5.76 -3.46
CA PHE A 44 6.96 5.85 -4.64
C PHE A 44 7.23 7.20 -5.31
N SER A 45 7.95 7.15 -6.42
CA SER A 45 8.38 8.37 -7.11
C SER A 45 7.23 9.11 -7.79
N HIS A 46 6.12 8.44 -8.02
CA HIS A 46 4.93 9.03 -8.61
C HIS A 46 3.71 8.74 -7.75
N ASN A 47 2.63 8.24 -8.33
CA ASN A 47 1.38 7.99 -7.61
C ASN A 47 1.33 6.59 -7.01
N LEU A 48 0.64 6.48 -5.89
CA LEU A 48 0.30 5.19 -5.30
C LEU A 48 -1.22 5.05 -5.33
N ASP A 49 -1.71 4.05 -6.04
CA ASP A 49 -3.14 3.78 -6.15
C ASP A 49 -3.45 2.47 -5.44
N ILE A 50 -4.14 2.56 -4.31
CA ILE A 50 -4.55 1.40 -3.53
C ILE A 50 -6.06 1.35 -3.35
N LYS A 51 -6.80 1.88 -4.33
CA LYS A 51 -8.27 1.87 -4.25
C LYS A 51 -8.79 0.44 -4.13
N TYR A 52 -9.76 0.26 -3.26
CA TYR A 52 -10.42 -1.03 -3.03
C TYR A 52 -9.48 -2.14 -2.58
N THR A 53 -8.33 -1.77 -2.04
CA THR A 53 -7.38 -2.75 -1.49
C THR A 53 -7.76 -3.07 -0.06
N THR A 54 -7.67 -4.33 0.33
CA THR A 54 -7.91 -4.74 1.70
C THR A 54 -6.65 -5.37 2.28
N VAL A 55 -6.38 -5.04 3.53
CA VAL A 55 -5.23 -5.58 4.25
C VAL A 55 -5.69 -6.20 5.55
N LYS A 56 -5.32 -7.45 5.78
CA LYS A 56 -5.50 -8.12 7.06
C LYS A 56 -4.13 -8.42 7.62
N GLY A 57 -3.92 -8.11 8.88
CA GLY A 57 -2.62 -8.26 9.51
C GLY A 57 -1.90 -6.95 9.59
N GLU A 58 -0.58 -7.00 9.72
CA GLU A 58 0.21 -5.80 9.86
C GLU A 58 0.34 -5.05 8.54
N PHE A 59 0.17 -3.74 8.60
CA PHE A 59 0.37 -2.87 7.44
C PHE A 59 1.40 -1.82 7.85
N ASP A 60 2.65 -2.06 7.48
CA ASP A 60 3.77 -1.22 7.90
C ASP A 60 4.09 -0.22 6.81
N ILE A 61 3.83 1.06 7.09
CA ILE A 61 4.16 2.15 6.17
C ILE A 61 5.19 3.09 6.78
N SER A 62 5.98 2.59 7.71
CA SER A 62 7.00 3.41 8.37
C SER A 62 8.03 3.92 7.36
N ASN A 63 8.24 5.23 7.37
CA ASN A 63 9.20 5.89 6.47
C ASN A 63 8.91 5.70 4.99
N MET A 64 7.68 5.36 4.65
CA MET A 64 7.23 5.28 3.26
C MET A 64 7.08 6.71 2.72
N THR A 65 7.54 6.93 1.49
CA THR A 65 7.40 8.23 0.84
C THR A 65 6.65 8.08 -0.47
N VAL A 66 5.78 9.06 -0.76
CA VAL A 66 5.06 9.14 -2.02
C VAL A 66 5.24 10.55 -2.53
N SER A 67 5.90 10.70 -3.68
CA SER A 67 6.26 12.02 -4.19
C SER A 67 5.06 12.79 -4.73
N ASN A 68 4.03 12.10 -5.18
CA ASN A 68 2.86 12.76 -5.73
C ASN A 68 1.65 12.51 -4.83
N TYR A 69 0.70 11.68 -5.20
CA TYR A 69 -0.44 11.47 -4.32
C TYR A 69 -0.78 10.00 -4.13
N ILE A 70 -1.55 9.75 -3.09
CA ILE A 70 -2.07 8.42 -2.77
C ILE A 70 -3.57 8.43 -3.00
N ASP A 71 -4.05 7.49 -3.82
CA ASP A 71 -5.49 7.30 -4.00
C ASP A 71 -5.87 6.06 -3.21
N SER A 72 -6.56 6.28 -2.10
CA SER A 72 -6.90 5.22 -1.16
C SER A 72 -8.40 5.09 -0.94
N LYS A 73 -9.20 5.42 -1.95
CA LYS A 73 -10.65 5.32 -1.83
C LYS A 73 -11.05 3.87 -1.58
N TYR A 74 -11.86 3.68 -0.56
CA TYR A 74 -12.41 2.36 -0.23
C TYR A 74 -11.35 1.33 0.16
N THR A 75 -10.17 1.79 0.57
CA THR A 75 -9.13 0.92 1.11
C THR A 75 -9.42 0.64 2.58
N LYS A 76 -9.35 -0.62 2.96
CA LYS A 76 -9.59 -1.02 4.36
C LYS A 76 -8.37 -1.75 4.90
N ILE A 77 -7.93 -1.36 6.07
CA ILE A 77 -6.83 -2.00 6.77
C ILE A 77 -7.38 -2.49 8.11
N ASN A 78 -7.53 -3.81 8.22
CA ASN A 78 -8.14 -4.45 9.39
C ASN A 78 -9.49 -3.84 9.73
N GLY A 79 -10.28 -3.53 8.68
CA GLY A 79 -11.62 -2.96 8.83
C GLY A 79 -11.65 -1.45 8.98
N LYS A 80 -10.50 -0.79 9.01
CA LYS A 80 -10.43 0.67 9.17
C LYS A 80 -10.05 1.32 7.86
N ASP A 81 -10.52 2.55 7.66
CA ASP A 81 -10.12 3.33 6.50
C ASP A 81 -8.62 3.63 6.52
N PHE A 82 -8.04 3.76 5.35
CA PHE A 82 -6.62 4.06 5.23
C PHE A 82 -6.24 5.36 5.95
N ASN A 83 -7.05 6.39 5.84
CA ASN A 83 -6.76 7.66 6.51
C ASN A 83 -6.71 7.50 8.02
N LYS A 84 -7.58 6.68 8.57
CA LYS A 84 -7.58 6.41 10.00
C LYS A 84 -6.33 5.65 10.40
N HIS A 85 -5.89 4.72 9.57
CA HIS A 85 -4.65 3.99 9.82
C HIS A 85 -3.46 4.95 9.86
N LEU A 86 -3.41 5.92 8.94
CA LEU A 86 -2.34 6.91 8.93
C LEU A 86 -2.32 7.74 10.22
N LEU A 87 -3.49 8.16 10.68
CA LEU A 87 -3.59 8.93 11.91
C LEU A 87 -3.12 8.10 13.11
N ASP A 88 -3.52 6.85 13.19
CA ASP A 88 -3.11 5.97 14.27
C ASP A 88 -1.60 5.74 14.26
N SER A 89 -1.01 5.67 13.07
CA SER A 89 0.42 5.43 12.92
C SER A 89 1.28 6.61 13.35
N LYS A 90 0.74 7.82 13.32
CA LYS A 90 1.48 9.03 13.69
C LYS A 90 1.56 9.27 15.19
N ASN A 91 0.82 8.53 15.96
CA ASN A 91 0.77 8.73 17.41
C ASN A 91 1.65 7.75 18.17
#